data_627e7f46dad1cbe53c9cefac504306a8
#
_entry.id   627e7f46dad1cbe53c9cefac504306a8
#
_cell.length_a   1.000
_cell.length_b   1.000
_cell.length_c   1.000
_cell.angle_alpha   90.00
_cell.angle_beta   90.00
_cell.angle_gamma   90.00
#
_symmetry.space_group_name_H-M   'P 1'
#
loop_
_entity.id
_entity.type
_entity.pdbx_description
1 polymer ?
#
loop_
_entity_poly.entity_id
_entity_poly.type
_entity_poly.pdbx_seq_one_letter_code
_entity_poly.pdbx_strand_id
1 'polypeptide(L)'
;MAYYHILKERRTNLKLSIQDVSNQTRLAPQYIQAIEEHNLDVFSDDLSFVRYFVHAYSDAIGVNWQAISDEVDVDVNEFAHQRDMALTMAQRRMVEQMASVQKTKKTAKKKKKSSLGWFQKHVSHTSSSLNANQTRII
;
A
#
# COMPACT_ATOMS: atom_id res chain seq x y z
N MET A 1 25.42 -2.97 10.51
CA MET A 1 24.30 -3.85 10.86
C MET A 1 23.00 -3.11 10.60
N ALA A 2 22.05 -3.78 9.98
CA ALA A 2 20.78 -3.15 9.65
C ALA A 2 20.00 -2.81 10.93
N TYR A 3 19.18 -1.76 10.86
CA TYR A 3 18.45 -1.30 12.04
C TYR A 3 17.57 -2.39 12.65
N TYR A 4 16.94 -3.23 11.81
CA TYR A 4 16.07 -4.28 12.33
C TYR A 4 16.86 -5.36 13.06
N HIS A 5 18.10 -5.59 12.67
CA HIS A 5 18.98 -6.50 13.41
C HIS A 5 19.40 -5.88 14.74
N ILE A 6 19.68 -4.58 14.74
CA ILE A 6 20.05 -3.87 15.96
C ILE A 6 18.90 -3.96 16.98
N LEU A 7 17.69 -3.73 16.52
CA LEU A 7 16.53 -3.77 17.41
C LEU A 7 16.32 -5.17 17.98
N LYS A 8 16.39 -6.18 17.13
CA LYS A 8 16.19 -7.54 17.59
C LYS A 8 17.28 -7.97 18.57
N GLU A 9 18.51 -7.64 18.26
CA GLU A 9 19.63 -7.99 19.12
C GLU A 9 19.51 -7.32 20.47
N ARG A 10 19.17 -6.03 20.46
CA ARG A 10 19.02 -5.30 21.72
C ARG A 10 17.88 -5.89 22.55
N ARG A 11 16.77 -6.22 21.91
CA ARG A 11 15.64 -6.83 22.61
C ARG A 11 16.04 -8.14 23.26
N THR A 12 16.73 -9.00 22.51
CA THR A 12 17.12 -10.30 23.05
C THR A 12 18.16 -10.16 24.15
N ASN A 13 19.06 -9.19 24.05
CA ASN A 13 20.05 -8.94 25.09
C ASN A 13 19.39 -8.46 26.38
N LEU A 14 18.29 -7.74 26.27
CA LEU A 14 17.53 -7.32 27.42
C LEU A 14 16.58 -8.41 27.93
N LYS A 15 16.57 -9.55 27.27
CA LYS A 15 15.72 -10.69 27.62
C LYS A 15 14.24 -10.35 27.58
N LEU A 16 13.87 -9.49 26.62
CA LEU A 16 12.48 -9.12 26.39
C LEU A 16 11.92 -9.94 25.27
N SER A 17 10.66 -10.35 25.42
CA SER A 17 9.93 -11.00 24.35
C SER A 17 9.28 -9.97 23.43
N ILE A 18 8.83 -10.42 22.28
CA ILE A 18 8.04 -9.55 21.40
C ILE A 18 6.81 -9.04 22.14
N GLN A 19 6.20 -9.90 22.93
CA GLN A 19 5.02 -9.50 23.70
C GLN A 19 5.36 -8.43 24.73
N ASP A 20 6.54 -8.51 25.33
CA ASP A 20 6.95 -7.49 26.30
C ASP A 20 7.07 -6.12 25.63
N VAL A 21 7.68 -6.08 24.46
CA VAL A 21 7.82 -4.83 23.71
C VAL A 21 6.45 -4.35 23.26
N SER A 22 5.59 -5.26 22.83
CA SER A 22 4.22 -4.93 22.44
C SER A 22 3.49 -4.25 23.60
N ASN A 23 3.63 -4.78 24.79
CA ASN A 23 2.98 -4.21 25.97
C ASN A 23 3.51 -2.81 26.29
N GLN A 24 4.81 -2.60 26.12
CA GLN A 24 5.43 -1.31 26.40
C GLN A 24 5.07 -0.25 25.37
N THR A 25 5.02 -0.64 24.10
CA THR A 25 4.79 0.30 23.00
C THR A 25 3.33 0.45 22.65
N ARG A 26 2.51 -0.50 23.09
CA ARG A 26 1.10 -0.62 22.70
C ARG A 26 0.93 -0.87 21.21
N LEU A 27 1.95 -1.43 20.59
CA LEU A 27 1.87 -1.88 19.20
C LEU A 27 1.54 -3.35 19.19
N ALA A 28 0.77 -3.77 18.20
CA ALA A 28 0.46 -5.20 18.07
C ALA A 28 1.73 -6.02 17.86
N PRO A 29 1.82 -7.21 18.45
CA PRO A 29 3.05 -8.01 18.32
C PRO A 29 3.43 -8.32 16.88
N GLN A 30 2.44 -8.45 16.01
CA GLN A 30 2.70 -8.76 14.60
C GLN A 30 3.50 -7.64 13.91
N TYR A 31 3.31 -6.40 14.32
CA TYR A 31 4.06 -5.30 13.75
C TYR A 31 5.50 -5.29 14.22
N ILE A 32 5.72 -5.62 15.48
CA ILE A 32 7.07 -5.73 16.02
C ILE A 32 7.82 -6.86 15.31
N GLN A 33 7.16 -7.99 15.16
CA GLN A 33 7.75 -9.12 14.45
C GLN A 33 8.05 -8.77 13.01
N ALA A 34 7.15 -8.07 12.34
CA ALA A 34 7.36 -7.65 10.95
C ALA A 34 8.58 -6.76 10.81
N ILE A 35 8.78 -5.85 11.77
CA ILE A 35 9.95 -4.98 11.75
C ILE A 35 11.22 -5.81 11.87
N GLU A 36 11.25 -6.76 12.81
CA GLU A 36 12.44 -7.59 13.03
C GLU A 36 12.75 -8.49 11.84
N GLU A 37 11.73 -8.93 11.15
CA GLU A 37 11.89 -9.79 9.97
C GLU A 37 12.07 -8.99 8.68
N HIS A 38 12.08 -7.69 8.80
CA HIS A 38 12.18 -6.79 7.64
C HIS A 38 11.06 -7.06 6.63
N ASN A 39 9.87 -7.30 7.13
CA ASN A 39 8.71 -7.58 6.29
C ASN A 39 7.82 -6.33 6.25
N LEU A 40 8.17 -5.40 5.36
CA LEU A 40 7.44 -4.15 5.26
C LEU A 40 6.11 -4.28 4.53
N ASP A 41 5.83 -5.44 3.94
CA ASP A 41 4.55 -5.69 3.29
C ASP A 41 3.38 -5.53 4.26
N VAL A 42 3.61 -5.80 5.53
CA VAL A 42 2.59 -5.65 6.56
C VAL A 42 2.11 -4.21 6.66
N PHE A 43 2.97 -3.26 6.27
CA PHE A 43 2.66 -1.83 6.32
C PHE A 43 2.34 -1.25 4.96
N SER A 44 2.02 -2.08 3.98
CA SER A 44 1.87 -1.63 2.59
C SER A 44 0.77 -0.59 2.42
N ASP A 45 -0.24 -0.61 3.28
CA ASP A 45 -1.33 0.37 3.20
C ASP A 45 -0.86 1.77 3.53
N ASP A 46 0.05 1.89 4.51
CA ASP A 46 0.57 3.20 4.90
C ASP A 46 1.97 3.01 5.45
N LEU A 47 2.96 3.26 4.61
CA LEU A 47 4.36 3.08 4.97
C LEU A 47 4.85 4.10 5.99
N SER A 48 4.12 5.19 6.20
CA SER A 48 4.51 6.16 7.21
C SER A 48 4.47 5.57 8.61
N PHE A 49 3.66 4.53 8.82
CA PHE A 49 3.63 3.85 10.11
C PHE A 49 4.92 3.12 10.45
N VAL A 50 5.69 2.71 9.44
CA VAL A 50 6.97 2.01 9.69
C VAL A 50 7.87 2.89 10.55
N ARG A 51 8.03 4.14 10.14
CA ARG A 51 8.89 5.08 10.87
C ARG A 51 8.40 5.27 12.30
N TYR A 52 7.13 5.45 12.45
CA TYR A 52 6.54 5.65 13.77
C TYR A 52 6.73 4.42 14.67
N PHE A 53 6.46 3.24 14.12
CA PHE A 53 6.57 2.00 14.89
C PHE A 53 8.01 1.68 15.26
N VAL A 54 8.94 1.90 14.33
CA VAL A 54 10.36 1.67 14.63
C VAL A 54 10.84 2.65 15.69
N HIS A 55 10.39 3.87 15.62
CA HIS A 55 10.75 4.88 16.62
C HIS A 55 10.25 4.45 18.02
N ALA A 56 8.99 4.05 18.11
CA ALA A 56 8.43 3.60 19.38
C ALA A 56 9.16 2.38 19.91
N TYR A 57 9.50 1.45 19.03
CA TYR A 57 10.24 0.26 19.40
C TYR A 57 11.62 0.64 19.95
N SER A 58 12.34 1.49 19.22
CA SER A 58 13.69 1.89 19.64
C SER A 58 13.65 2.58 21.00
N ASP A 59 12.66 3.42 21.23
CA ASP A 59 12.53 4.10 22.53
C ASP A 59 12.29 3.10 23.67
N ALA A 60 11.48 2.10 23.41
CA ALA A 60 11.13 1.11 24.44
C ALA A 60 12.33 0.30 24.91
N ILE A 61 13.28 0.05 24.02
CA ILE A 61 14.43 -0.79 24.34
C ILE A 61 15.74 0.00 24.46
N GLY A 62 15.65 1.33 24.40
CA GLY A 62 16.83 2.16 24.63
C GLY A 62 17.80 2.26 23.48
N VAL A 63 17.34 2.02 22.27
CA VAL A 63 18.15 2.25 21.08
C VAL A 63 18.01 3.71 20.68
N ASN A 64 19.11 4.35 20.32
CA ASN A 64 19.10 5.75 19.94
C ASN A 64 18.44 5.90 18.56
N TRP A 65 17.25 6.49 18.54
CA TRP A 65 16.50 6.69 17.30
C TRP A 65 17.31 7.47 16.27
N GLN A 66 18.07 8.49 16.73
CA GLN A 66 18.84 9.31 15.82
C GLN A 66 19.89 8.49 15.05
N ALA A 67 20.36 7.41 15.66
CA ALA A 67 21.38 6.58 15.04
C ALA A 67 20.83 5.72 13.91
N ILE A 68 19.52 5.43 13.94
CA ILE A 68 18.92 4.53 12.95
C ILE A 68 17.89 5.20 12.06
N SER A 69 17.49 6.43 12.36
CA SER A 69 16.38 7.07 11.64
C SER A 69 16.65 7.22 10.15
N ASP A 70 17.87 7.60 9.79
CA ASP A 70 18.22 7.79 8.38
C ASP A 70 18.13 6.47 7.62
N GLU A 71 18.59 5.40 8.23
CA GLU A 71 18.54 4.09 7.61
C GLU A 71 17.08 3.62 7.44
N VAL A 72 16.25 3.90 8.43
CA VAL A 72 14.83 3.58 8.33
C VAL A 72 14.19 4.33 7.18
N ASP A 73 14.49 5.60 7.06
CA ASP A 73 13.92 6.44 5.99
C ASP A 73 14.35 5.93 4.62
N VAL A 74 15.63 5.58 4.46
CA VAL A 74 16.14 5.04 3.20
C VAL A 74 15.44 3.71 2.88
N ASP A 75 15.29 2.86 3.87
CA ASP A 75 14.67 1.55 3.68
C ASP A 75 13.21 1.68 3.26
N VAL A 76 12.47 2.56 3.92
CA VAL A 76 11.07 2.79 3.59
C VAL A 76 10.94 3.37 2.19
N ASN A 77 11.80 4.33 1.84
CA ASN A 77 11.75 4.92 0.51
C ASN A 77 12.08 3.91 -0.57
N GLU A 78 13.03 3.05 -0.31
CA GLU A 78 13.39 2.02 -1.27
C GLU A 78 12.27 1.01 -1.44
N PHE A 79 11.64 0.60 -0.35
CA PHE A 79 10.51 -0.32 -0.41
C PHE A 79 9.36 0.30 -1.21
N ALA A 80 9.06 1.57 -0.95
CA ALA A 80 8.01 2.28 -1.68
C ALA A 80 8.32 2.34 -3.17
N HIS A 81 9.57 2.61 -3.51
CA HIS A 81 9.99 2.67 -4.90
C HIS A 81 9.81 1.32 -5.60
N GLN A 82 10.27 0.25 -4.95
CA GLN A 82 10.15 -1.09 -5.52
C GLN A 82 8.69 -1.49 -5.68
N ARG A 83 7.87 -1.17 -4.68
CA ARG A 83 6.44 -1.46 -4.75
C ARG A 83 5.79 -0.72 -5.91
N ASP A 84 6.10 0.56 -6.05
CA ASP A 84 5.52 1.38 -7.11
C ASP A 84 5.96 0.89 -8.48
N MET A 85 7.21 0.49 -8.63
CA MET A 85 7.68 -0.08 -9.88
C MET A 85 6.98 -1.39 -10.21
N ALA A 86 6.79 -2.25 -9.22
CA ALA A 86 6.09 -3.50 -9.42
C ALA A 86 4.65 -3.27 -9.87
N LEU A 87 3.99 -2.30 -9.25
CA LEU A 87 2.63 -1.93 -9.64
C LEU A 87 2.58 -1.36 -11.04
N THR A 88 3.53 -0.52 -11.38
CA THR A 88 3.60 0.06 -12.72
C THR A 88 3.78 -1.03 -13.78
N MET A 89 4.66 -1.99 -13.51
CA MET A 89 4.87 -3.09 -14.44
C MET A 89 3.64 -3.97 -14.55
N ALA A 90 2.96 -4.22 -13.44
CA ALA A 90 1.73 -5.00 -13.46
C ALA A 90 0.66 -4.30 -14.27
N GLN A 91 0.52 -2.99 -14.09
CA GLN A 91 -0.44 -2.19 -14.85
C GLN A 91 -0.10 -2.20 -16.33
N ARG A 92 1.19 -2.11 -16.65
CA ARG A 92 1.63 -2.13 -18.03
C ARG A 92 1.27 -3.45 -18.70
N ARG A 93 1.48 -4.56 -17.99
CA ARG A 93 1.11 -5.88 -18.52
C ARG A 93 -0.39 -5.98 -18.75
N MET A 94 -1.18 -5.44 -17.81
CA MET A 94 -2.62 -5.47 -17.98
C MET A 94 -3.07 -4.67 -19.18
N VAL A 95 -2.48 -3.49 -19.35
CA VAL A 95 -2.81 -2.64 -20.49
C VAL A 95 -2.46 -3.34 -21.80
N GLU A 96 -1.31 -4.01 -21.86
CA GLU A 96 -0.91 -4.74 -23.04
C GLU A 96 -1.86 -5.88 -23.33
N GLN A 97 -2.27 -6.60 -22.32
CA GLN A 97 -3.23 -7.68 -22.50
C GLN A 97 -4.57 -7.17 -22.98
N MET A 98 -5.03 -6.08 -22.41
CA MET A 98 -6.28 -5.48 -22.83
C MET A 98 -6.21 -4.96 -24.25
N ALA A 99 -5.09 -4.38 -24.64
CA ALA A 99 -4.90 -3.92 -26.01
C ALA A 99 -4.92 -5.08 -26.98
N SER A 100 -4.31 -6.18 -26.61
CA SER A 100 -4.32 -7.41 -27.41
C SER A 100 -5.71 -7.95 -27.61
N VAL A 101 -6.48 -8.00 -26.52
CA VAL A 101 -7.85 -8.46 -26.57
C VAL A 101 -8.69 -7.55 -27.45
N GLN A 102 -8.50 -6.25 -27.34
CA GLN A 102 -9.22 -5.30 -28.17
C GLN A 102 -8.91 -5.47 -29.63
N LYS A 103 -7.67 -5.79 -29.97
CA LYS A 103 -7.31 -6.02 -31.35
C LYS A 103 -8.06 -7.20 -31.94
N THR A 104 -8.15 -8.30 -31.22
CA THR A 104 -8.83 -9.47 -31.71
C THR A 104 -10.33 -9.25 -31.84
N LYS A 105 -10.89 -8.40 -31.03
CA LYS A 105 -12.33 -8.14 -31.05
C LYS A 105 -12.71 -6.92 -31.85
N LYS A 106 -11.78 -6.36 -32.56
CA LYS A 106 -12.02 -5.11 -33.25
C LYS A 106 -13.18 -5.14 -34.18
N THR A 107 -13.29 -6.18 -34.98
CA THR A 107 -14.37 -6.29 -35.92
C THR A 107 -15.73 -6.42 -35.25
N ALA A 108 -15.79 -7.19 -34.20
CA ALA A 108 -17.03 -7.35 -33.46
C ALA A 108 -17.41 -6.09 -32.70
N LYS A 109 -16.43 -5.29 -32.43
CA LYS A 109 -16.65 -4.13 -31.60
C LYS A 109 -17.49 -3.05 -32.23
N LYS A 110 -17.44 -2.94 -33.53
CA LYS A 110 -18.21 -1.93 -34.22
C LYS A 110 -19.69 -2.02 -33.90
N LYS A 111 -20.17 -3.21 -33.67
CA LYS A 111 -21.58 -3.42 -33.40
C LYS A 111 -21.97 -2.96 -32.01
N LYS A 112 -21.02 -2.76 -31.14
CA LYS A 112 -21.32 -2.40 -29.76
C LYS A 112 -21.21 -0.94 -29.46
N LYS A 113 -21.05 -0.14 -30.44
CA LYS A 113 -20.95 1.29 -30.22
C LYS A 113 -22.17 1.83 -29.51
N SER A 114 -23.30 1.30 -29.85
CA SER A 114 -24.51 1.77 -29.21
C SER A 114 -24.55 1.54 -27.72
N SER A 115 -23.88 0.49 -27.27
CA SER A 115 -23.84 0.25 -25.84
C SER A 115 -23.07 1.31 -25.09
N LEU A 116 -22.09 1.91 -25.71
CA LEU A 116 -21.37 2.98 -25.07
C LEU A 116 -22.25 4.21 -24.88
N GLY A 117 -23.09 4.48 -25.86
CA GLY A 117 -24.02 5.57 -25.69
C GLY A 117 -24.96 5.33 -24.54
N TRP A 118 -25.44 4.13 -24.41
CA TRP A 118 -26.24 3.75 -23.28
C TRP A 118 -25.57 4.01 -21.97
N PHE A 119 -24.31 3.62 -21.88
CA PHE A 119 -23.55 3.78 -20.65
C PHE A 119 -23.44 5.25 -20.26
N GLN A 120 -23.21 6.09 -21.25
CA GLN A 120 -23.10 7.51 -20.98
C GLN A 120 -24.41 8.11 -20.49
N LYS A 121 -25.51 7.63 -20.99
CA LYS A 121 -26.79 8.08 -20.51
C LYS A 121 -26.98 7.77 -19.05
N HIS A 122 -26.60 6.61 -18.65
CA HIS A 122 -26.73 6.21 -17.26
C HIS A 122 -25.89 7.04 -16.36
N VAL A 123 -24.72 7.35 -16.83
CA VAL A 123 -23.81 8.16 -16.04
C VAL A 123 -24.35 9.55 -15.85
N SER A 124 -24.89 10.07 -16.93
CA SER A 124 -25.42 11.39 -16.81
C SER A 124 -26.67 11.45 -16.03
N HIS A 125 -27.49 10.66 -15.90
CA HIS A 125 -28.67 10.63 -15.22
C HIS A 125 -28.70 10.30 -14.02
N THR A 126 -28.62 10.58 -14.24
CA THR A 126 -28.75 10.39 -13.32
C THR A 126 -28.79 11.17 -13.04
N SER A 127 -28.97 12.02 -14.39
CA SER A 127 -29.22 12.28 -14.11
C SER A 127 -29.71 12.74 -14.20
N SER A 128 -30.09 13.18 -14.83
CA SER A 128 -30.79 12.99 -14.67
C SER A 128 -31.06 13.12 -14.46
N SER A 129 -31.46 13.47 -14.92
CA SER A 129 -32.07 13.01 -14.53
C SER A 129 -31.91 13.37 -14.30
N LEU A 130 -31.94 13.92 -14.82
CA LEU A 130 -32.22 13.71 -14.46
C LEU A 130 -32.13 14.09 -14.48
N ASN A 131 -32.23 14.77 -15.14
CA ASN A 131 -32.65 14.62 -14.91
C ASN A 131 -32.82 14.69 -14.96
N ALA A 132 -33.00 15.24 -15.24
CA ALA A 132 -33.56 14.75 -15.04
C ALA A 132 -33.64 14.90 -14.91
N ASN A 133 -33.89 15.46 -15.28
CA ASN A 133 -34.45 15.08 -14.84
C ASN A 133 -34.27 15.20 -14.73
N GLN A 134 -34.03 15.67 -15.08
CA GLN A 134 -34.43 15.32 -14.73
C GLN A 134 -34.45 15.28 -14.55
N THR A 135 -34.59 16.08 -14.96
CA THR A 135 -35.15 15.64 -14.56
C THR A 135 -35.34 15.74 -14.31
N ARG A 136 -35.20 16.10 -14.64
CA ARG A 136 -35.89 15.75 -14.26
C ARG A 136 -36.05 15.59 -13.98
N ILE A 137 -36.03 16.12 -14.26
CA ILE A 137 -36.63 15.56 -13.81
C ILE A 137 -36.67 15.50 -13.56
N ILE A 138 -36.84 16.16 -13.85
CA ILE A 138 -37.18 15.67 -13.32
C ILE A 138 -37.15 15.48 -13.15
#